data_87698da209b5eb45142dbf1e750b8e26
#
_entry.id   87698da209b5eb45142dbf1e750b8e26
#
_cell.length_a   1.000
_cell.length_b   1.000
_cell.length_c   1.000
_cell.angle_alpha   90.00
_cell.angle_beta   90.00
_cell.angle_gamma   90.00
#
_symmetry.space_group_name_H-M   'P 1'
#
loop_
_entity.id
_entity.type
_entity.pdbx_description
1 polymer ?
#
loop_
_entity_poly.entity_id
_entity_poly.type
_entity_poly.pdbx_seq_one_letter_code
_entity_poly.pdbx_strand_id
1 'polypeptide(L)'
;MSEPKQKFSASLAKDAVYQQGLRSFMEYRDLGIAEATHGKMRAHVVRVKQGGDTHDLHTTGLHKHECDFQMFYVLKGTIKFVYEGQGERTFGPGDCVLQPPSIVHNELECSDDLEILEIYSPAVHPTVVVEQMPETAAATH
;
A
#
# COMPACT_ATOMS: atom_id res chain seq x y z
N MET A 1 -3.73 23.82 -22.51
CA MET A 1 -2.35 23.63 -22.04
C MET A 1 -2.06 22.16 -21.90
N SER A 2 -0.91 21.77 -22.36
CA SER A 2 -0.47 20.39 -22.22
C SER A 2 -0.01 20.11 -20.79
N GLU A 3 -0.16 18.87 -20.34
CA GLU A 3 0.42 18.43 -19.08
C GLU A 3 1.94 18.55 -19.13
N PRO A 4 2.62 18.81 -17.99
CA PRO A 4 4.07 18.76 -17.93
C PRO A 4 4.56 17.39 -18.36
N LYS A 5 5.66 17.36 -19.07
CA LYS A 5 6.27 16.09 -19.48
C LYS A 5 6.79 15.35 -18.25
N GLN A 6 6.62 14.05 -18.25
CA GLN A 6 7.25 13.19 -17.26
C GLN A 6 8.76 13.22 -17.47
N LYS A 7 9.48 13.13 -16.37
CA LYS A 7 10.96 13.16 -16.39
C LYS A 7 11.51 11.76 -16.28
N PHE A 8 12.64 11.52 -16.94
CA PHE A 8 13.39 10.30 -16.67
C PHE A 8 13.82 10.30 -15.20
N SER A 9 13.67 9.15 -14.55
CA SER A 9 14.06 8.99 -13.15
C SER A 9 14.57 7.57 -12.95
N ALA A 10 15.64 7.45 -12.17
CA ALA A 10 16.17 6.15 -11.80
C ALA A 10 16.50 6.17 -10.31
N SER A 11 15.92 5.24 -9.56
CA SER A 11 16.21 5.04 -8.14
C SER A 11 17.00 3.76 -8.01
N LEU A 12 18.27 3.87 -7.65
CA LEU A 12 19.18 2.72 -7.60
C LEU A 12 19.19 2.10 -6.22
N ALA A 13 19.18 0.78 -6.19
CA ALA A 13 19.16 0.04 -4.91
C ALA A 13 20.34 0.41 -4.01
N LYS A 14 21.52 0.64 -4.60
CA LYS A 14 22.72 1.00 -3.84
C LYS A 14 22.61 2.33 -3.11
N ASP A 15 21.70 3.22 -3.57
CA ASP A 15 21.50 4.54 -2.99
C ASP A 15 20.17 4.61 -2.22
N ALA A 16 19.55 3.47 -1.93
CA ALA A 16 18.24 3.42 -1.29
C ALA A 16 18.26 4.09 0.08
N VAL A 17 17.25 4.94 0.32
CA VAL A 17 17.04 5.60 1.61
C VAL A 17 15.63 5.24 2.08
N TYR A 18 15.53 4.72 3.29
CA TYR A 18 14.25 4.39 3.91
C TYR A 18 13.93 5.41 4.99
N GLN A 19 12.70 5.89 4.99
CA GLN A 19 12.22 6.86 5.96
C GLN A 19 11.07 6.28 6.77
N GLN A 20 10.93 6.72 8.01
CA GLN A 20 9.81 6.32 8.84
C GLN A 20 8.52 6.93 8.28
N GLY A 21 7.47 6.10 8.17
CA GLY A 21 6.16 6.55 7.77
C GLY A 21 5.24 6.76 8.97
N LEU A 22 3.94 6.66 8.73
CA LEU A 22 2.93 6.83 9.78
C LEU A 22 3.03 5.79 10.89
N ARG A 23 3.49 4.58 10.55
CA ARG A 23 3.61 3.49 11.51
C ARG A 23 5.06 3.34 11.94
N SER A 24 5.27 3.26 13.25
CA SER A 24 6.62 3.21 13.82
C SER A 24 7.41 1.96 13.42
N PHE A 25 6.73 0.87 13.06
CA PHE A 25 7.38 -0.40 12.70
C PHE A 25 7.59 -0.55 11.20
N MET A 26 7.14 0.40 10.39
CA MET A 26 7.29 0.39 8.93
C MET A 26 8.21 1.50 8.46
N GLU A 27 8.95 1.23 7.39
CA GLU A 27 9.73 2.26 6.73
C GLU A 27 9.50 2.20 5.22
N TYR A 28 9.69 3.34 4.57
CA TYR A 28 9.28 3.57 3.19
C TYR A 28 10.44 4.10 2.37
N ARG A 29 10.65 3.50 1.21
CA ARG A 29 11.59 4.00 0.21
C ARG A 29 10.79 4.56 -0.95
N ASP A 30 10.80 5.89 -1.12
CA ASP A 30 10.19 6.52 -2.28
C ASP A 30 11.05 6.23 -3.51
N LEU A 31 10.42 5.84 -4.62
CA LEU A 31 11.12 5.47 -5.84
C LEU A 31 11.24 6.63 -6.83
N GLY A 32 10.84 7.86 -6.43
CA GLY A 32 10.99 9.05 -7.28
C GLY A 32 9.92 9.23 -8.34
N ILE A 33 8.89 8.39 -8.32
CA ILE A 33 7.88 8.39 -9.39
C ILE A 33 6.94 9.59 -9.26
N ALA A 34 6.58 9.99 -8.04
CA ALA A 34 5.67 11.12 -7.84
C ALA A 34 6.28 12.41 -8.39
N GLU A 35 7.55 12.67 -8.08
CA GLU A 35 8.23 13.85 -8.58
C GLU A 35 8.38 13.80 -10.10
N ALA A 36 8.78 12.65 -10.64
CA ALA A 36 9.01 12.49 -12.08
C ALA A 36 7.73 12.58 -12.90
N THR A 37 6.57 12.33 -12.29
CA THR A 37 5.26 12.35 -12.96
C THR A 37 4.40 13.53 -12.54
N HIS A 38 4.98 14.50 -11.84
CA HIS A 38 4.25 15.69 -11.34
C HIS A 38 3.02 15.32 -10.50
N GLY A 39 3.16 14.29 -9.65
CA GLY A 39 2.09 13.86 -8.75
C GLY A 39 1.06 12.93 -9.36
N LYS A 40 1.26 12.51 -10.61
CA LYS A 40 0.31 11.62 -11.27
C LYS A 40 0.29 10.22 -10.64
N MET A 41 1.47 9.70 -10.33
CA MET A 41 1.65 8.36 -9.75
C MET A 41 2.63 8.42 -8.60
N ARG A 42 2.54 7.46 -7.70
CA ARG A 42 3.57 7.23 -6.70
C ARG A 42 3.90 5.75 -6.68
N ALA A 43 5.17 5.45 -6.48
CA ALA A 43 5.62 4.09 -6.22
C ALA A 43 6.61 4.12 -5.07
N HIS A 44 6.48 3.19 -4.13
CA HIS A 44 7.42 3.06 -3.04
C HIS A 44 7.54 1.61 -2.61
N VAL A 45 8.66 1.28 -1.98
CA VAL A 45 8.85 0.00 -1.30
C VAL A 45 8.55 0.23 0.17
N VAL A 46 7.69 -0.62 0.74
CA VAL A 46 7.34 -0.59 2.15
C VAL A 46 7.89 -1.87 2.78
N ARG A 47 8.59 -1.75 3.88
CA ARG A 47 9.12 -2.91 4.60
C ARG A 47 8.99 -2.72 6.10
N VAL A 48 8.98 -3.82 6.83
CA VAL A 48 9.03 -3.80 8.28
C VAL A 48 10.43 -3.36 8.70
N LYS A 49 10.50 -2.39 9.61
CA LYS A 49 11.76 -1.92 10.17
C LYS A 49 12.36 -3.00 11.05
N GLN A 50 13.66 -3.20 10.95
CA GLN A 50 14.36 -4.18 11.78
C GLN A 50 14.10 -3.91 13.27
N GLY A 51 13.61 -4.92 13.99
CA GLY A 51 13.22 -4.76 15.39
C GLY A 51 11.86 -4.12 15.59
N GLY A 52 11.10 -3.85 14.51
CA GLY A 52 9.76 -3.30 14.60
C GLY A 52 8.77 -4.32 15.13
N ASP A 53 7.75 -3.82 15.85
CA ASP A 53 6.68 -4.66 16.38
C ASP A 53 5.49 -4.65 15.44
N THR A 54 5.24 -5.77 14.77
CA THR A 54 4.15 -5.89 13.80
C THR A 54 2.79 -6.19 14.43
N HIS A 55 2.72 -6.39 15.74
CA HIS A 55 1.47 -6.72 16.44
C HIS A 55 0.42 -5.62 16.32
N ASP A 56 0.83 -4.38 16.13
CA ASP A 56 -0.09 -3.25 16.05
C ASP A 56 -0.59 -2.95 14.65
N LEU A 57 -0.27 -3.79 13.67
CA LEU A 57 -0.68 -3.55 12.29
C LEU A 57 -2.20 -3.38 12.16
N HIS A 58 -2.97 -4.25 12.83
CA HIS A 58 -4.44 -4.23 12.78
C HIS A 58 -5.07 -3.01 13.44
N THR A 59 -4.32 -2.25 14.25
CA THR A 59 -4.86 -1.09 14.98
C THR A 59 -5.22 0.08 14.06
N THR A 60 -4.78 0.05 12.81
CA THR A 60 -5.16 1.07 11.82
C THR A 60 -6.66 1.07 11.56
N GLY A 61 -7.31 -0.10 11.71
CA GLY A 61 -8.74 -0.24 11.52
C GLY A 61 -9.16 -0.24 10.05
N LEU A 62 -10.45 -0.41 9.84
CA LEU A 62 -11.02 -0.40 8.50
C LEU A 62 -10.90 0.98 7.89
N HIS A 63 -10.51 1.04 6.62
CA HIS A 63 -10.35 2.29 5.89
C HIS A 63 -10.48 2.05 4.40
N LYS A 64 -10.58 3.13 3.64
CA LYS A 64 -10.60 3.09 2.18
C LYS A 64 -9.78 4.24 1.63
N HIS A 65 -9.25 4.06 0.43
CA HIS A 65 -8.48 5.10 -0.27
C HIS A 65 -9.29 5.61 -1.46
N GLU A 66 -9.52 6.91 -1.50
CA GLU A 66 -10.23 7.54 -2.61
C GLU A 66 -9.24 7.94 -3.70
N CYS A 67 -8.68 6.92 -4.33
CA CYS A 67 -7.68 7.03 -5.38
C CYS A 67 -8.26 6.58 -6.72
N ASP A 68 -7.46 6.70 -7.78
CA ASP A 68 -7.84 6.21 -9.11
C ASP A 68 -7.31 4.80 -9.36
N PHE A 69 -6.20 4.47 -8.74
CA PHE A 69 -5.53 3.18 -8.92
C PHE A 69 -4.67 2.89 -7.71
N GLN A 70 -4.67 1.65 -7.25
CA GLN A 70 -3.74 1.19 -6.22
C GLN A 70 -3.49 -0.30 -6.37
N MET A 71 -2.22 -0.66 -6.38
CA MET A 71 -1.81 -2.06 -6.36
C MET A 71 -0.61 -2.24 -5.47
N PHE A 72 -0.40 -3.47 -5.00
CA PHE A 72 0.87 -3.85 -4.40
C PHE A 72 1.32 -5.21 -4.92
N TYR A 73 2.62 -5.41 -4.87
CA TYR A 73 3.28 -6.67 -5.25
C TYR A 73 4.17 -7.08 -4.09
N VAL A 74 4.00 -8.30 -3.60
CA VAL A 74 4.79 -8.79 -2.46
C VAL A 74 6.16 -9.23 -2.95
N LEU A 75 7.20 -8.61 -2.40
CA LEU A 75 8.58 -8.93 -2.74
C LEU A 75 9.15 -9.98 -1.77
N LYS A 76 8.75 -9.92 -0.49
CA LYS A 76 9.28 -10.77 0.55
C LYS A 76 8.29 -10.84 1.70
N GLY A 77 8.24 -12.00 2.37
CA GLY A 77 7.36 -12.16 3.53
C GLY A 77 5.92 -12.36 3.17
N THR A 78 5.02 -12.18 4.16
CA THR A 78 3.58 -12.37 3.99
C THR A 78 2.81 -11.24 4.64
N ILE A 79 1.63 -10.95 4.11
CA ILE A 79 0.71 -9.97 4.67
C ILE A 79 -0.73 -10.47 4.53
N LYS A 80 -1.52 -10.26 5.58
CA LYS A 80 -2.92 -10.64 5.63
C LYS A 80 -3.81 -9.41 5.72
N PHE A 81 -4.80 -9.36 4.84
CA PHE A 81 -5.80 -8.31 4.81
C PHE A 81 -7.20 -8.90 5.00
N VAL A 82 -8.14 -8.05 5.39
CA VAL A 82 -9.55 -8.30 5.17
C VAL A 82 -10.06 -7.25 4.18
N TYR A 83 -10.78 -7.70 3.16
CA TYR A 83 -11.31 -6.86 2.10
C TYR A 83 -12.82 -6.99 2.00
N GLU A 84 -13.47 -5.85 1.77
CA GLU A 84 -14.89 -5.80 1.48
C GLU A 84 -15.25 -6.78 0.35
N GLY A 85 -16.20 -7.69 0.61
CA GLY A 85 -16.66 -8.65 -0.37
C GLY A 85 -15.72 -9.84 -0.63
N GLN A 86 -14.53 -9.85 -0.02
CA GLN A 86 -13.52 -10.90 -0.28
C GLN A 86 -13.13 -11.69 0.96
N GLY A 87 -13.47 -11.19 2.17
CA GLY A 87 -13.05 -11.81 3.41
C GLY A 87 -11.55 -11.64 3.67
N GLU A 88 -11.01 -12.52 4.49
CA GLU A 88 -9.58 -12.49 4.83
C GLU A 88 -8.76 -13.20 3.76
N ARG A 89 -7.67 -12.57 3.36
CA ARG A 89 -6.76 -13.08 2.33
C ARG A 89 -5.32 -12.86 2.76
N THR A 90 -4.48 -13.88 2.59
CA THR A 90 -3.04 -13.79 2.87
C THR A 90 -2.27 -13.87 1.57
N PHE A 91 -1.30 -12.97 1.41
CA PHE A 91 -0.48 -12.87 0.21
C PHE A 91 0.99 -13.06 0.54
N GLY A 92 1.72 -13.69 -0.37
CA GLY A 92 3.15 -13.97 -0.22
C GLY A 92 3.94 -13.55 -1.46
N PRO A 93 5.26 -13.84 -1.48
CA PRO A 93 6.14 -13.36 -2.56
C PRO A 93 5.62 -13.74 -3.95
N GLY A 94 5.62 -12.76 -4.84
CA GLY A 94 5.12 -12.93 -6.19
C GLY A 94 3.64 -12.65 -6.37
N ASP A 95 2.88 -12.45 -5.29
CA ASP A 95 1.47 -12.12 -5.38
C ASP A 95 1.28 -10.65 -5.68
N CYS A 96 0.31 -10.35 -6.53
CA CYS A 96 -0.06 -8.97 -6.88
C CYS A 96 -1.53 -8.75 -6.56
N VAL A 97 -1.84 -7.64 -5.93
CA VAL A 97 -3.20 -7.30 -5.52
C VAL A 97 -3.58 -5.94 -6.08
N LEU A 98 -4.70 -5.88 -6.80
CA LEU A 98 -5.33 -4.62 -7.15
C LEU A 98 -6.35 -4.31 -6.06
N GLN A 99 -6.23 -3.13 -5.45
CA GLN A 99 -7.21 -2.61 -4.52
C GLN A 99 -8.05 -1.57 -5.26
N PRO A 100 -9.27 -1.93 -5.71
CA PRO A 100 -10.11 -0.97 -6.43
C PRO A 100 -10.34 0.29 -5.60
N PRO A 101 -10.54 1.45 -6.24
CA PRO A 101 -10.82 2.68 -5.51
C PRO A 101 -11.96 2.48 -4.51
N SER A 102 -11.78 2.99 -3.31
CA SER A 102 -12.76 2.99 -2.22
C SER A 102 -13.11 1.61 -1.66
N ILE A 103 -12.38 0.55 -1.98
CA ILE A 103 -12.61 -0.73 -1.31
C ILE A 103 -12.25 -0.61 0.17
N VAL A 104 -13.17 -1.02 1.04
CA VAL A 104 -12.93 -1.00 2.48
C VAL A 104 -12.07 -2.19 2.86
N HIS A 105 -11.02 -1.94 3.63
CA HIS A 105 -10.07 -2.99 4.01
C HIS A 105 -9.35 -2.65 5.31
N ASN A 106 -8.67 -3.65 5.84
CA ASN A 106 -7.77 -3.51 6.97
C ASN A 106 -6.62 -4.50 6.83
N GLU A 107 -5.44 -4.07 7.20
CA GLU A 107 -4.29 -4.94 7.32
C GLU A 107 -4.33 -5.61 8.68
N LEU A 108 -4.32 -6.94 8.71
CA LEU A 108 -4.52 -7.70 9.95
C LEU A 108 -3.20 -8.14 10.58
N GLU A 109 -2.30 -8.68 9.77
CA GLU A 109 -1.00 -9.14 10.25
C GLU A 109 -0.01 -9.23 9.11
N CYS A 110 1.28 -9.22 9.44
CA CYS A 110 2.34 -9.44 8.47
C CYS A 110 3.54 -10.09 9.13
N SER A 111 4.39 -10.70 8.31
CA SER A 111 5.65 -11.27 8.80
C SER A 111 6.67 -10.15 9.08
N ASP A 112 7.66 -10.47 9.91
CA ASP A 112 8.69 -9.49 10.29
C ASP A 112 9.61 -9.12 9.12
N ASP A 113 9.64 -9.93 8.07
CA ASP A 113 10.46 -9.68 6.89
C ASP A 113 9.64 -9.16 5.70
N LEU A 114 8.42 -8.70 5.93
CA LEU A 114 7.56 -8.21 4.85
C LEU A 114 8.22 -7.09 4.07
N GLU A 115 8.13 -7.18 2.75
CA GLU A 115 8.56 -6.14 1.83
C GLU A 115 7.62 -6.15 0.63
N ILE A 116 7.00 -5.01 0.34
CA ILE A 116 6.07 -4.86 -0.78
C ILE A 116 6.44 -3.67 -1.64
N LEU A 117 6.15 -3.78 -2.94
CA LEU A 117 6.14 -2.65 -3.85
C LEU A 117 4.70 -2.18 -3.98
N GLU A 118 4.45 -0.91 -3.68
CA GLU A 118 3.12 -0.32 -3.77
C GLU A 118 3.11 0.79 -4.82
N ILE A 119 2.09 0.80 -5.67
CA ILE A 119 1.94 1.80 -6.74
C ILE A 119 0.51 2.34 -6.66
N TYR A 120 0.36 3.67 -6.68
CA TYR A 120 -0.97 4.26 -6.68
C TYR A 120 -1.01 5.61 -7.39
N SER A 121 -2.22 6.02 -7.79
CA SER A 121 -2.49 7.31 -8.40
C SER A 121 -3.83 7.88 -7.90
N PRO A 122 -3.95 9.21 -7.77
CA PRO A 122 -2.84 10.17 -7.78
C PRO A 122 -1.91 9.97 -6.58
N ALA A 123 -0.73 10.60 -6.63
CA ALA A 123 0.26 10.47 -5.56
C ALA A 123 -0.27 10.93 -4.19
N VAL A 124 -1.20 11.86 -4.19
CA VAL A 124 -1.88 12.33 -2.98
C VAL A 124 -3.37 12.13 -3.16
N HIS A 125 -3.99 11.45 -2.21
CA HIS A 125 -5.43 11.19 -2.21
C HIS A 125 -5.92 10.97 -0.79
N PRO A 126 -7.24 11.17 -0.52
CA PRO A 126 -7.80 10.95 0.81
C PRO A 126 -7.82 9.49 1.22
N THR A 127 -7.56 9.24 2.50
CA THR A 127 -7.82 7.97 3.16
C THR A 127 -8.93 8.22 4.18
N VAL A 128 -9.99 7.41 4.13
CA VAL A 128 -11.17 7.58 4.96
C VAL A 128 -11.32 6.40 5.90
N VAL A 129 -11.40 6.69 7.20
CA VAL A 129 -11.65 5.67 8.22
C VAL A 129 -13.10 5.25 8.17
N VAL A 130 -13.34 3.94 8.28
CA VAL A 130 -14.66 3.33 8.21
C VAL A 130 -14.91 2.55 9.49
N GLU A 131 -16.09 2.71 10.12
CA GLU A 131 -16.36 2.10 11.41
C GLU A 131 -16.64 0.60 11.33
N GLN A 132 -17.27 0.16 10.24
CA GLN A 132 -17.59 -1.26 10.08
C GLN A 132 -17.57 -1.64 8.61
N MET A 133 -17.34 -2.94 8.36
CA MET A 133 -17.31 -3.48 7.02
C MET A 133 -18.69 -3.36 6.37
N PRO A 134 -18.79 -2.79 5.14
CA PRO A 134 -20.07 -2.71 4.45
C PRO A 134 -20.63 -4.08 4.13
N GLU A 135 -21.96 -4.22 4.14
CA GLU A 135 -22.60 -5.38 3.59
C GLU A 135 -22.53 -5.31 2.06
N THR A 136 -22.18 -6.42 1.45
CA THR A 136 -22.10 -6.47 -0.01
C THR A 136 -22.96 -7.60 -0.55
N ALA A 137 -23.49 -7.44 -1.75
CA ALA A 137 -24.26 -8.48 -2.42
C ALA A 137 -23.41 -9.73 -2.67
N ALA A 138 -22.12 -9.58 -2.85
CA ALA A 138 -21.19 -10.69 -3.04
C ALA A 138 -21.12 -11.61 -1.82
N ALA A 139 -21.36 -11.08 -0.64
CA ALA A 139 -21.32 -11.87 0.59
C ALA A 139 -22.47 -12.88 0.68
N THR A 140 -23.46 -12.79 -0.17
CA THR A 140 -24.62 -13.66 -0.15
C THR A 140 -24.49 -14.89 -1.06
N HIS A 141 -23.41 -15.00 -1.76
CA HIS A 141 -23.20 -16.12 -2.69
C HIS A 141 -22.66 -17.34 -2.03
#